data_898528b07d549bff00588c6407d6010f
#
_entry.id   898528b07d549bff00588c6407d6010f
#
_cell.length_a   1.000
_cell.length_b   1.000
_cell.length_c   1.000
_cell.angle_alpha   90.00
_cell.angle_beta   90.00
_cell.angle_gamma   90.00
#
_symmetry.space_group_name_H-M   'P 1'
#
loop_
_entity.id
_entity.type
_entity.pdbx_description
1 polymer ?
#
loop_
_entity_poly.entity_id
_entity_poly.type
_entity_poly.pdbx_seq_one_letter_code
_entity_poly.pdbx_strand_id
1 'polypeptide(L)'
;FLRINDTIIKSVHHAGGGSGPGTHTYPARCSIDNKLLAIRGEEYEADILLFSHRHVYSYEGDATRFSMRLPCLQGPMTKFGRRCAGSGYTMGLVVFDFTEKGWTWRLHETQIKGHRPLLSII
;
A
#
# COMPACT_ATOMS: atom_id res chain seq x y z
N PHE A 1 -4.23 -13.99 -6.42
CA PHE A 1 -4.59 -14.41 -5.05
C PHE A 1 -3.59 -15.44 -4.53
N LEU A 2 -3.26 -15.34 -3.26
CA LEU A 2 -2.41 -16.26 -2.52
C LEU A 2 -3.11 -16.64 -1.22
N ARG A 3 -3.03 -17.91 -0.85
CA ARG A 3 -3.50 -18.38 0.46
C ARG A 3 -2.33 -18.80 1.31
N ILE A 4 -2.25 -18.27 2.52
CA ILE A 4 -1.25 -18.65 3.54
C ILE A 4 -2.04 -19.03 4.79
N ASN A 5 -1.96 -20.30 5.19
CA ASN A 5 -2.84 -20.86 6.21
C ASN A 5 -4.31 -20.62 5.82
N ASP A 6 -5.08 -19.98 6.67
CA ASP A 6 -6.48 -19.62 6.40
C ASP A 6 -6.65 -18.18 5.88
N THR A 7 -5.55 -17.46 5.63
CA THR A 7 -5.57 -16.07 5.16
C THR A 7 -5.47 -15.99 3.65
N ILE A 8 -6.41 -15.30 3.02
CA ILE A 8 -6.43 -15.03 1.57
C ILE A 8 -5.88 -13.63 1.32
N ILE A 9 -4.86 -13.56 0.49
CA ILE A 9 -4.19 -12.33 0.10
C ILE A 9 -4.47 -12.04 -1.38
N LYS A 10 -4.96 -10.85 -1.68
CA LYS A 10 -5.02 -10.32 -3.03
C LYS A 10 -3.91 -9.29 -3.21
N SER A 11 -3.05 -9.48 -4.19
CA SER A 11 -2.01 -8.51 -4.54
C SER A 11 -2.20 -8.06 -5.99
N VAL A 12 -2.20 -6.75 -6.19
CA VAL A 12 -2.29 -6.12 -7.51
C VAL A 12 -1.31 -4.95 -7.58
N HIS A 13 -0.73 -4.71 -8.77
CA HIS A 13 0.18 -3.58 -8.95
C HIS A 13 -0.57 -2.25 -8.88
N HIS A 14 -1.70 -2.15 -9.56
CA HIS A 14 -2.49 -0.92 -9.65
C HIS A 14 -3.98 -1.24 -9.55
N ALA A 15 -4.61 -0.69 -8.54
CA ALA A 15 -6.03 -0.93 -8.30
C ALA A 15 -6.94 0.21 -8.81
N GLY A 16 -6.45 1.06 -9.70
CA GLY A 16 -7.18 2.25 -10.16
C GLY A 16 -7.18 3.37 -9.12
N GLY A 17 -7.84 4.45 -9.39
CA GLY A 17 -8.03 5.55 -8.46
C GLY A 17 -7.19 6.79 -8.76
N GLY A 18 -7.78 7.94 -8.54
CA GLY A 18 -7.19 9.25 -8.82
C GLY A 18 -6.16 9.70 -7.80
N SER A 19 -5.51 10.80 -8.11
CA SER A 19 -4.54 11.52 -7.27
C SER A 19 -5.17 12.72 -6.56
N GLY A 20 -6.48 12.72 -6.35
CA GLY A 20 -7.20 13.84 -5.76
C GLY A 20 -7.33 13.79 -4.24
N PRO A 21 -7.97 14.80 -3.63
CA PRO A 21 -8.36 14.77 -2.24
C PRO A 21 -9.15 13.50 -1.90
N GLY A 22 -8.89 12.88 -0.75
CA GLY A 22 -9.54 11.62 -0.36
C GLY A 22 -8.79 10.35 -0.77
N THR A 23 -7.59 10.45 -1.33
CA THR A 23 -6.75 9.28 -1.64
C THR A 23 -6.34 8.48 -0.41
N HIS A 24 -6.48 9.05 0.78
CA HIS A 24 -6.24 8.35 2.04
C HIS A 24 -7.28 7.26 2.31
N THR A 25 -8.49 7.39 1.79
CA THR A 25 -9.57 6.39 1.92
C THR A 25 -9.51 5.29 0.86
N TYR A 26 -8.52 5.34 0.00
CA TYR A 26 -8.40 4.40 -1.10
C TYR A 26 -8.25 2.92 -0.68
N PRO A 27 -7.49 2.59 0.37
CA PRO A 27 -7.47 1.22 0.88
C PRO A 27 -8.86 0.69 1.26
N ALA A 28 -9.67 1.50 1.94
CA ALA A 28 -11.04 1.12 2.31
C ALA A 28 -11.91 0.86 1.08
N ARG A 29 -11.82 1.70 0.05
CA ARG A 29 -12.57 1.49 -1.20
C ARG A 29 -12.19 0.18 -1.87
N CYS A 30 -10.91 -0.13 -1.97
CA CYS A 30 -10.47 -1.40 -2.54
C CYS A 30 -11.01 -2.60 -1.77
N SER A 31 -11.09 -2.51 -0.44
CA SER A 31 -11.67 -3.54 0.39
C SER A 31 -13.17 -3.73 0.13
N ILE A 32 -13.91 -2.64 -0.03
CA ILE A 32 -15.34 -2.67 -0.36
C ILE A 32 -15.55 -3.27 -1.76
N ASP A 33 -14.78 -2.84 -2.74
CA ASP A 33 -14.87 -3.33 -4.12
C ASP A 33 -14.60 -4.84 -4.19
N ASN A 34 -13.55 -5.33 -3.50
CA ASN A 34 -13.27 -6.76 -3.42
C ASN A 34 -14.44 -7.53 -2.80
N LYS A 35 -15.02 -7.02 -1.72
CA LYS A 35 -16.17 -7.66 -1.11
C LYS A 35 -17.37 -7.75 -2.05
N LEU A 36 -17.66 -6.67 -2.78
CA LEU A 36 -18.76 -6.66 -3.76
C LEU A 36 -18.52 -7.68 -4.87
N LEU A 37 -17.30 -7.77 -5.40
CA LEU A 37 -16.92 -8.75 -6.42
C LEU A 37 -17.03 -10.19 -5.89
N ALA A 38 -16.62 -10.40 -4.64
CA ALA A 38 -16.74 -11.71 -3.99
C ALA A 38 -18.21 -12.14 -3.79
N ILE A 39 -19.09 -11.22 -3.38
CA ILE A 39 -20.52 -11.48 -3.25
C ILE A 39 -21.14 -11.87 -4.61
N ARG A 40 -20.65 -11.31 -5.71
CA ARG A 40 -21.07 -11.65 -7.07
C ARG A 40 -20.49 -12.98 -7.57
N GLY A 41 -19.55 -13.58 -6.83
CA GLY A 41 -18.83 -14.76 -7.26
C GLY A 41 -17.79 -14.51 -8.36
N GLU A 42 -17.38 -13.25 -8.54
CA GLU A 42 -16.42 -12.85 -9.58
C GLU A 42 -14.97 -12.99 -9.11
N GLU A 43 -14.72 -12.97 -7.80
CA GLU A 43 -13.40 -13.22 -7.22
C GLU A 43 -13.51 -13.75 -5.77
N TYR A 44 -12.37 -14.10 -5.17
CA TYR A 44 -12.31 -14.48 -3.76
C TYR A 44 -12.40 -13.24 -2.86
N GLU A 45 -13.08 -13.36 -1.74
CA GLU A 45 -12.98 -12.37 -0.67
C GLU A 45 -11.59 -12.47 -0.03
N ALA A 46 -10.85 -11.37 -0.02
CA ALA A 46 -9.51 -11.32 0.55
C ALA A 46 -9.53 -10.77 1.97
N ASP A 47 -8.75 -11.39 2.85
CA ASP A 47 -8.49 -10.88 4.19
C ASP A 47 -7.47 -9.74 4.15
N ILE A 48 -6.50 -9.83 3.24
CA ILE A 48 -5.46 -8.83 3.02
C ILE A 48 -5.43 -8.42 1.55
N LEU A 49 -5.57 -7.12 1.30
CA LEU A 49 -5.40 -6.53 -0.04
C LEU A 49 -4.12 -5.69 -0.07
N LEU A 50 -3.24 -6.00 -1.00
CA LEU A 50 -1.99 -5.29 -1.23
C LEU A 50 -1.98 -4.68 -2.61
N PHE A 51 -1.65 -3.41 -2.70
CA PHE A 51 -1.49 -2.74 -3.99
C PHE A 51 -0.37 -1.70 -3.94
N SER A 52 0.21 -1.47 -5.10
CA SER A 52 1.43 -0.69 -5.30
C SER A 52 1.18 0.54 -6.18
N HIS A 53 2.14 0.91 -6.99
CA HIS A 53 2.09 1.95 -8.02
C HIS A 53 2.17 3.39 -7.52
N ARG A 54 1.55 3.73 -6.42
CA ARG A 54 1.46 5.13 -5.93
C ARG A 54 2.64 5.59 -5.08
N HIS A 55 3.51 4.67 -4.67
CA HIS A 55 4.70 4.95 -3.84
C HIS A 55 4.39 5.63 -2.49
N VAL A 56 3.18 5.52 -2.01
CA VAL A 56 2.74 6.06 -0.74
C VAL A 56 2.24 4.93 0.14
N TYR A 57 2.88 4.76 1.28
CA TYR A 57 2.44 3.81 2.27
C TYR A 57 1.20 4.32 3.00
N SER A 58 0.16 3.52 3.00
CA SER A 58 -1.03 3.75 3.82
C SER A 58 -1.79 2.45 3.98
N TYR A 59 -2.54 2.33 5.05
CA TYR A 59 -3.35 1.16 5.30
C TYR A 59 -4.65 1.52 6.01
N GLU A 60 -5.61 0.64 5.88
CA GLU A 60 -6.89 0.69 6.56
C GLU A 60 -7.41 -0.71 6.80
N GLY A 61 -8.09 -0.92 7.91
CA GLY A 61 -8.70 -2.20 8.19
C GLY A 61 -8.99 -2.43 9.66
N ASP A 62 -9.53 -3.60 9.91
CA ASP A 62 -9.86 -4.12 11.22
C ASP A 62 -9.36 -5.56 11.37
N ALA A 63 -9.81 -6.27 12.40
CA ALA A 63 -9.43 -7.66 12.64
C ALA A 63 -9.90 -8.65 11.57
N THR A 64 -10.85 -8.26 10.70
CA THR A 64 -11.45 -9.13 9.69
C THR A 64 -10.97 -8.83 8.28
N ARG A 65 -10.53 -7.61 8.02
CA ARG A 65 -10.06 -7.15 6.70
C ARG A 65 -9.02 -6.08 6.81
N PHE A 66 -8.06 -6.16 5.91
CA PHE A 66 -6.93 -5.23 5.88
C PHE A 66 -6.57 -4.88 4.43
N SER A 67 -6.40 -3.61 4.17
CA SER A 67 -6.02 -3.11 2.85
C SER A 67 -4.85 -2.16 2.99
N MET A 68 -3.81 -2.34 2.16
CA MET A 68 -2.57 -1.57 2.26
C MET A 68 -2.06 -1.15 0.90
N ARG A 69 -1.71 0.12 0.78
CA ARG A 69 -0.80 0.60 -0.26
C ARG A 69 0.64 0.37 0.20
N LEU A 70 1.38 -0.34 -0.64
CA LEU A 70 2.76 -0.68 -0.34
C LEU A 70 3.70 0.51 -0.63
N PRO A 71 4.75 0.68 0.18
CA PRO A 71 5.83 1.58 -0.14
C PRO A 71 6.58 1.08 -1.38
N CYS A 72 7.49 1.88 -1.90
CA CYS A 72 8.32 1.52 -3.04
C CYS A 72 9.78 1.34 -2.63
N LEU A 73 10.54 0.69 -3.51
CA LEU A 73 12.00 0.63 -3.40
C LEU A 73 12.71 1.56 -4.40
N GLN A 74 11.94 2.41 -5.05
CA GLN A 74 12.42 3.35 -6.06
C GLN A 74 12.54 4.75 -5.47
N GLY A 75 13.69 5.39 -5.68
CA GLY A 75 13.92 6.75 -5.21
C GLY A 75 13.11 7.80 -5.98
N PRO A 76 12.88 9.00 -5.37
CA PRO A 76 12.08 10.07 -5.99
C PRO A 76 12.79 10.72 -7.18
N MET A 77 14.06 10.43 -7.41
CA MET A 77 14.87 11.00 -8.50
C MET A 77 14.60 10.33 -9.86
N THR A 78 13.95 9.18 -9.88
CA THR A 78 13.55 8.54 -11.14
C THR A 78 12.42 9.30 -11.82
N LYS A 79 12.25 9.09 -13.13
CA LYS A 79 11.18 9.74 -13.90
C LYS A 79 9.79 9.47 -13.31
N PHE A 80 9.54 8.25 -12.87
CA PHE A 80 8.27 7.87 -12.25
C PHE A 80 8.18 8.38 -10.81
N GLY A 81 9.24 8.25 -10.03
CA GLY A 81 9.29 8.73 -8.65
C GLY A 81 9.00 10.22 -8.53
N ARG A 82 9.48 11.03 -9.47
CA ARG A 82 9.16 12.47 -9.53
C ARG A 82 7.67 12.76 -9.71
N ARG A 83 6.94 11.94 -10.45
CA ARG A 83 5.48 12.08 -10.62
C ARG A 83 4.72 11.80 -9.32
N CYS A 84 5.23 10.91 -8.49
CA CYS A 84 4.61 10.50 -7.25
C CYS A 84 5.00 11.40 -6.06
N ALA A 85 6.13 12.10 -6.14
CA ALA A 85 6.68 12.89 -5.03
C ALA A 85 5.73 13.98 -4.53
N GLY A 86 4.90 14.55 -5.40
CA GLY A 86 3.92 15.58 -5.02
C GLY A 86 2.72 15.05 -4.20
N SER A 87 2.46 13.75 -4.22
CA SER A 87 1.36 13.12 -3.48
C SER A 87 1.80 12.44 -2.18
N GLY A 88 3.05 12.61 -1.81
CA GLY A 88 3.69 11.87 -0.73
C GLY A 88 4.53 10.72 -1.30
N TYR A 89 5.44 10.24 -0.48
CA TYR A 89 6.42 9.27 -0.89
C TYR A 89 6.93 8.47 0.31
N THR A 90 6.90 7.17 0.21
CA THR A 90 7.46 6.27 1.22
C THR A 90 8.33 5.23 0.55
N MET A 91 9.62 5.22 0.88
CA MET A 91 10.54 4.19 0.43
C MET A 91 10.77 3.17 1.53
N GLY A 92 10.59 1.91 1.22
CA GLY A 92 10.73 0.84 2.18
C GLY A 92 10.07 -0.45 1.73
N LEU A 93 9.96 -1.37 2.65
CA LEU A 93 9.27 -2.64 2.45
C LEU A 93 8.41 -2.99 3.67
N VAL A 94 7.42 -3.82 3.45
CA VAL A 94 6.56 -4.35 4.51
C VAL A 94 6.82 -5.84 4.64
N VAL A 95 6.95 -6.30 5.87
CA VAL A 95 7.09 -7.72 6.21
C VAL A 95 5.83 -8.16 6.93
N PHE A 96 5.21 -9.21 6.43
CA PHE A 96 4.10 -9.89 7.09
C PHE A 96 4.61 -11.18 7.74
N ASP A 97 4.28 -11.37 9.00
CA ASP A 97 4.56 -12.60 9.73
C ASP A 97 3.24 -13.35 9.94
N PHE A 98 3.15 -14.57 9.40
CA PHE A 98 1.98 -15.44 9.51
C PHE A 98 2.23 -16.53 10.54
N THR A 99 1.30 -16.68 11.48
CA THR A 99 1.29 -17.72 12.49
C THR A 99 -0.03 -18.48 12.49
N GLU A 100 -0.15 -19.55 13.24
CA GLU A 100 -1.42 -20.27 13.42
C GLU A 100 -2.52 -19.41 14.07
N LYS A 101 -2.12 -18.35 14.78
CA LYS A 101 -3.04 -17.42 15.46
C LYS A 101 -3.47 -16.22 14.62
N GLY A 102 -2.93 -16.07 13.42
CA GLY A 102 -3.18 -14.93 12.54
C GLY A 102 -1.92 -14.36 11.92
N TRP A 103 -1.91 -13.09 11.69
CA TRP A 103 -0.80 -12.38 11.05
C TRP A 103 -0.54 -11.04 11.71
N THR A 104 0.70 -10.59 11.61
CA THR A 104 1.16 -9.24 11.98
C THR A 104 1.98 -8.66 10.84
N TRP A 105 2.22 -7.36 10.85
CA TRP A 105 3.03 -6.71 9.83
C TRP A 105 3.86 -5.58 10.43
N ARG A 106 4.96 -5.25 9.76
CA ARG A 106 5.82 -4.13 10.12
C ARG A 106 6.39 -3.45 8.88
N LEU A 107 6.50 -2.13 8.94
CA LEU A 107 7.13 -1.31 7.92
C LEU A 107 8.62 -1.15 8.24
N HIS A 108 9.46 -1.41 7.26
CA HIS A 108 10.87 -1.02 7.25
C HIS A 108 11.05 0.16 6.30
N GLU A 109 11.04 1.36 6.82
CA GLU A 109 11.18 2.58 6.05
C GLU A 109 12.64 2.97 5.92
N THR A 110 13.03 3.39 4.72
CA THR A 110 14.35 3.94 4.42
C THR A 110 14.17 5.38 3.97
N GLN A 111 14.89 6.29 4.61
CA GLN A 111 14.95 7.68 4.17
C GLN A 111 16.18 7.89 3.30
N ILE A 112 15.97 8.42 2.09
CA ILE A 112 17.07 8.94 1.30
C ILE A 112 17.50 10.27 1.93
N LYS A 113 18.70 10.30 2.47
CA LYS A 113 19.32 11.56 2.89
C LYS A 113 19.68 12.36 1.64
N GLY A 114 18.75 13.17 1.16
CA GLY A 114 19.05 14.14 0.11
C GLY A 114 19.99 15.22 0.64
N HIS A 115 20.87 15.74 -0.21
CA HIS A 115 21.54 16.98 0.08
C HIS A 115 20.47 18.09 0.21
N ARG A 116 20.27 18.58 1.42
CA ARG A 116 19.53 19.82 1.59
C ARG A 116 20.42 20.93 1.05
N PRO A 117 19.93 21.78 0.13
CA PRO A 117 20.67 22.97 -0.25
C PRO A 117 20.95 23.75 1.03
N LEU A 118 22.17 24.26 1.17
CA LEU A 118 22.50 25.18 2.24
C LEU A 118 21.63 26.40 2.08
N LEU A 119 20.73 26.63 3.03
CA LEU A 119 20.01 27.89 3.12
C LEU A 119 21.03 28.96 3.52
N SER A 120 21.28 29.89 2.63
CA SER A 120 22.00 31.10 3.00
C SER A 120 21.15 31.89 3.99
N ILE A 121 21.60 31.97 5.22
CA ILE A 121 21.03 32.89 6.19
C ILE A 121 21.63 34.26 5.89
N ILE A 122 20.80 35.12 5.37
CA ILE A 122 21.16 36.53 5.18
C ILE A 122 20.88 37.29 6.48
#